data_d7dcf50199b866a1215feffdd75af792
#
_entry.id   d7dcf50199b866a1215feffdd75af792
#
_cell.length_a   1.000
_cell.length_b   1.000
_cell.length_c   1.000
_cell.angle_alpha   90.00
_cell.angle_beta   90.00
_cell.angle_gamma   90.00
#
_symmetry.space_group_name_H-M   'P 1'
#
loop_
_entity.id
_entity.type
_entity.pdbx_description
1 polymer ?
#
loop_
_entity_poly.entity_id
_entity_poly.type
_entity_poly.pdbx_seq_one_letter_code
_entity_poly.pdbx_strand_id
1 'polypeptide(L)'
;IVVVVGGLGSIPGAFLAGIFLMAAGAILSPLLLKATGTPEDVLPDAVVYMRIYFFGIIPVLLYNMGAGVLRSVGDSKRPLYYLIVASVVNIGLDLLFVIAFQMGVAGVAWATLIAQSLSAFLVLLNLFRSGEPYRLELKKMRISRGLLGEIVRLGLPAGLQNAIISLSNVVVQANINRFGTTAMAGCAA
;
A
#
# COMPACT_ATOMS: atom_id res chain seq x y z
N ILE A 1 -9.44 6.41 23.44
CA ILE A 1 -10.74 5.79 23.04
C ILE A 1 -11.27 6.43 21.76
N VAL A 2 -11.31 7.77 21.64
CA VAL A 2 -11.82 8.48 20.44
C VAL A 2 -11.01 8.14 19.18
N VAL A 3 -9.68 8.09 19.27
CA VAL A 3 -8.80 7.75 18.13
C VAL A 3 -8.95 6.30 17.70
N VAL A 4 -9.13 5.39 18.66
CA VAL A 4 -9.34 3.96 18.38
C VAL A 4 -10.69 3.73 17.68
N VAL A 5 -11.76 4.37 18.16
CA VAL A 5 -13.10 4.25 17.56
C VAL A 5 -13.16 4.93 16.19
N GLY A 6 -12.49 6.09 16.02
CA GLY A 6 -12.39 6.77 14.74
C GLY A 6 -11.59 5.97 13.70
N GLY A 7 -10.47 5.37 14.09
CA GLY A 7 -9.69 4.48 13.24
C GLY A 7 -10.47 3.24 12.80
N LEU A 8 -11.21 2.62 13.72
CA LEU A 8 -12.03 1.45 13.43
C LEU A 8 -13.23 1.78 12.52
N GLY A 9 -13.85 2.95 12.67
CA GLY A 9 -14.96 3.39 11.82
C GLY A 9 -14.56 3.70 10.38
N SER A 10 -13.28 3.96 10.11
CA SER A 10 -12.76 4.23 8.78
C SER A 10 -12.29 2.97 8.01
N ILE A 11 -12.13 1.82 8.68
CA ILE A 11 -11.70 0.56 8.04
C ILE A 11 -12.59 0.15 6.85
N PRO A 12 -13.93 0.09 6.96
CA PRO A 12 -14.79 -0.24 5.82
C PRO A 12 -14.68 0.79 4.69
N GLY A 13 -14.59 2.07 5.02
CA GLY A 13 -14.42 3.14 4.03
C GLY A 13 -13.09 3.05 3.28
N ALA A 14 -12.02 2.79 3.99
CA ALA A 14 -10.70 2.58 3.38
C ALA A 14 -10.66 1.31 2.53
N PHE A 15 -11.33 0.24 2.95
CA PHE A 15 -11.44 -0.99 2.16
C PHE A 15 -12.17 -0.75 0.84
N LEU A 16 -13.30 -0.05 0.85
CA LEU A 16 -14.04 0.32 -0.37
C LEU A 16 -13.22 1.23 -1.28
N ALA A 17 -12.55 2.24 -0.71
CA ALA A 17 -11.65 3.10 -1.46
C ALA A 17 -10.48 2.30 -2.07
N GLY A 18 -9.94 1.33 -1.32
CA GLY A 18 -8.90 0.42 -1.78
C GLY A 18 -9.36 -0.42 -2.98
N ILE A 19 -10.56 -0.98 -2.93
CA ILE A 19 -11.15 -1.75 -4.05
C ILE A 19 -11.29 -0.85 -5.29
N PHE A 20 -11.81 0.37 -5.13
CA PHE A 20 -11.97 1.30 -6.22
C PHE A 20 -10.62 1.67 -6.85
N LEU A 21 -9.64 2.04 -6.03
CA LEU A 21 -8.28 2.37 -6.49
C LEU A 21 -7.58 1.18 -7.15
N MET A 22 -7.74 -0.02 -6.59
CA MET A 22 -7.23 -1.25 -7.18
C MET A 22 -7.80 -1.48 -8.58
N ALA A 23 -9.12 -1.43 -8.72
CA ALA A 23 -9.78 -1.67 -10.00
C ALA A 23 -9.43 -0.58 -11.02
N ALA A 24 -9.56 0.69 -10.65
CA ALA A 24 -9.24 1.82 -11.51
C ALA A 24 -7.76 1.81 -11.93
N GLY A 25 -6.85 1.60 -10.99
CA GLY A 25 -5.41 1.58 -11.26
C GLY A 25 -4.99 0.40 -12.13
N ALA A 26 -5.52 -0.80 -11.88
CA ALA A 26 -5.22 -1.97 -12.71
C ALA A 26 -5.72 -1.81 -14.16
N ILE A 27 -6.89 -1.19 -14.37
CA ILE A 27 -7.45 -0.92 -15.70
C ILE A 27 -6.68 0.20 -16.40
N LEU A 28 -6.37 1.28 -15.68
CA LEU A 28 -5.72 2.47 -16.25
C LEU A 28 -4.19 2.34 -16.34
N SER A 29 -3.58 1.29 -15.79
CA SER A 29 -2.12 1.12 -15.77
C SER A 29 -1.44 1.29 -17.13
N PRO A 30 -1.94 0.76 -18.27
CA PRO A 30 -1.28 0.95 -19.56
C PRO A 30 -1.33 2.43 -20.03
N LEU A 31 -2.46 3.10 -19.77
CA LEU A 31 -2.63 4.50 -20.13
C LEU A 31 -1.71 5.41 -19.30
N LEU A 32 -1.63 5.17 -17.99
CA LEU A 32 -0.79 5.92 -17.08
C LEU A 32 0.69 5.78 -17.43
N LEU A 33 1.15 4.55 -17.71
CA LEU A 33 2.55 4.30 -18.08
C LEU A 33 2.92 4.93 -19.43
N LYS A 34 2.03 4.89 -20.42
CA LYS A 34 2.24 5.60 -21.68
C LYS A 34 2.29 7.12 -21.48
N ALA A 35 1.42 7.67 -20.65
CA ALA A 35 1.39 9.11 -20.36
C ALA A 35 2.65 9.59 -19.62
N THR A 36 3.32 8.73 -18.86
CA THR A 36 4.61 9.03 -18.20
C THR A 36 5.82 8.81 -19.11
N GLY A 37 5.62 8.46 -20.38
CA GLY A 37 6.69 8.26 -21.35
C GLY A 37 7.54 7.01 -21.08
N THR A 38 6.93 5.95 -20.54
CA THR A 38 7.62 4.67 -20.33
C THR A 38 8.06 4.10 -21.68
N PRO A 39 9.34 3.71 -21.86
CA PRO A 39 9.84 3.10 -23.09
C PRO A 39 9.09 1.83 -23.47
N GLU A 40 8.94 1.59 -24.77
CA GLU A 40 8.13 0.48 -25.29
C GLU A 40 8.71 -0.91 -24.96
N ASP A 41 10.03 -1.01 -24.80
CA ASP A 41 10.74 -2.23 -24.43
C ASP A 41 10.42 -2.73 -23.01
N VAL A 42 10.18 -1.82 -22.06
CA VAL A 42 9.85 -2.16 -20.68
C VAL A 42 8.35 -2.05 -20.36
N LEU A 43 7.56 -1.50 -21.27
CA LEU A 43 6.14 -1.24 -21.06
C LEU A 43 5.32 -2.49 -20.67
N PRO A 44 5.50 -3.68 -21.32
CA PRO A 44 4.74 -4.88 -20.98
C PRO A 44 4.98 -5.32 -19.52
N ASP A 45 6.25 -5.37 -19.11
CA ASP A 45 6.63 -5.75 -17.74
C ASP A 45 6.17 -4.74 -16.70
N ALA A 46 6.28 -3.46 -17.02
CA ALA A 46 5.80 -2.38 -16.16
C ALA A 46 4.28 -2.45 -15.95
N VAL A 47 3.50 -2.79 -16.99
CA VAL A 47 2.05 -2.97 -16.87
C VAL A 47 1.71 -4.16 -15.97
N VAL A 48 2.39 -5.28 -16.13
CA VAL A 48 2.20 -6.47 -15.29
C VAL A 48 2.52 -6.13 -13.83
N TYR A 49 3.68 -5.51 -13.58
CA TYR A 49 4.08 -5.07 -12.24
C TYR A 49 3.04 -4.14 -11.61
N MET A 50 2.63 -3.11 -12.35
CA MET A 50 1.70 -2.11 -11.84
C MET A 50 0.33 -2.69 -11.52
N ARG A 51 -0.18 -3.61 -12.35
CA ARG A 51 -1.44 -4.32 -12.07
C ARG A 51 -1.36 -5.12 -10.78
N ILE A 52 -0.31 -5.91 -10.58
CA ILE A 52 -0.10 -6.69 -9.36
C ILE A 52 0.06 -5.74 -8.15
N TYR A 53 0.80 -4.65 -8.31
CA TYR A 53 0.99 -3.64 -7.27
C TYR A 53 -0.34 -3.01 -6.81
N PHE A 54 -1.26 -2.71 -7.73
CA PHE A 54 -2.58 -2.20 -7.37
C PHE A 54 -3.39 -3.19 -6.54
N PHE A 55 -3.25 -4.50 -6.73
CA PHE A 55 -3.83 -5.50 -5.83
C PHE A 55 -3.25 -5.38 -4.40
N GLY A 56 -2.02 -4.95 -4.26
CA GLY A 56 -1.36 -4.70 -2.96
C GLY A 56 -1.90 -3.50 -2.18
N ILE A 57 -2.68 -2.62 -2.78
CA ILE A 57 -3.24 -1.44 -2.09
C ILE A 57 -4.12 -1.86 -0.90
N ILE A 58 -4.93 -2.90 -1.05
CA ILE A 58 -5.81 -3.38 0.03
C ILE A 58 -5.02 -3.84 1.25
N PRO A 59 -4.05 -4.78 1.15
CA PRO A 59 -3.20 -5.14 2.27
C PRO A 59 -2.45 -3.95 2.90
N VAL A 60 -1.91 -3.05 2.08
CA VAL A 60 -1.20 -1.85 2.55
C VAL A 60 -2.12 -0.96 3.38
N LEU A 61 -3.34 -0.69 2.92
CA LEU A 61 -4.32 0.09 3.66
C LEU A 61 -4.68 -0.58 4.99
N LEU A 62 -4.97 -1.87 4.98
CA LEU A 62 -5.30 -2.64 6.19
C LEU A 62 -4.15 -2.62 7.20
N TYR A 63 -2.90 -2.81 6.73
CA TYR A 63 -1.72 -2.70 7.58
C TYR A 63 -1.61 -1.30 8.18
N ASN A 64 -1.67 -0.25 7.37
CA ASN A 64 -1.50 1.14 7.84
C ASN A 64 -2.56 1.53 8.87
N MET A 65 -3.81 1.11 8.66
CA MET A 65 -4.88 1.37 9.61
C MET A 65 -4.68 0.62 10.92
N GLY A 66 -4.39 -0.68 10.86
CA GLY A 66 -4.13 -1.49 12.04
C GLY A 66 -2.90 -1.02 12.81
N ALA A 67 -1.82 -0.69 12.12
CA ALA A 67 -0.62 -0.10 12.71
C ALA A 67 -0.88 1.29 13.31
N GLY A 68 -1.76 2.08 12.69
CA GLY A 68 -2.24 3.36 13.22
C GLY A 68 -2.94 3.20 14.57
N VAL A 69 -3.82 2.22 14.68
CA VAL A 69 -4.50 1.87 15.94
C VAL A 69 -3.48 1.49 17.01
N LEU A 70 -2.53 0.60 16.72
CA LEU A 70 -1.52 0.18 17.69
C LEU A 70 -0.63 1.36 18.13
N ARG A 71 -0.20 2.21 17.19
CA ARG A 71 0.58 3.41 17.51
C ARG A 71 -0.19 4.42 18.36
N SER A 72 -1.49 4.56 18.17
CA SER A 72 -2.32 5.49 18.94
C SER A 72 -2.46 5.09 20.41
N VAL A 73 -2.30 3.80 20.73
CA VAL A 73 -2.28 3.28 22.10
C VAL A 73 -0.86 3.15 22.69
N GLY A 74 0.15 3.69 21.98
CA GLY A 74 1.55 3.71 22.42
C GLY A 74 2.37 2.48 22.02
N ASP A 75 1.79 1.52 21.30
CA ASP A 75 2.50 0.33 20.84
C ASP A 75 3.04 0.52 19.42
N SER A 76 4.23 1.08 19.33
CA SER A 76 4.95 1.22 18.06
C SER A 76 5.86 0.02 17.74
N LYS A 77 6.13 -0.85 18.72
CA LYS A 77 7.07 -1.97 18.57
C LYS A 77 6.47 -3.10 17.76
N ARG A 78 5.22 -3.50 18.05
CA ARG A 78 4.56 -4.61 17.34
C ARG A 78 4.42 -4.36 15.84
N PRO A 79 3.91 -3.18 15.36
CA PRO A 79 3.88 -2.88 13.93
C PRO A 79 5.26 -2.97 13.26
N LEU A 80 6.31 -2.51 13.95
CA LEU A 80 7.68 -2.60 13.44
C LEU A 80 8.13 -4.07 13.28
N TYR A 81 7.88 -4.92 14.26
CA TYR A 81 8.22 -6.35 14.15
C TYR A 81 7.50 -7.02 12.99
N TYR A 82 6.23 -6.68 12.74
CA TYR A 82 5.47 -7.23 11.60
C TYR A 82 6.04 -6.79 10.26
N LEU A 83 6.54 -5.55 10.16
CA LEU A 83 7.26 -5.09 8.96
C LEU A 83 8.58 -5.83 8.77
N ILE A 84 9.36 -6.02 9.84
CA ILE A 84 10.63 -6.75 9.76
C ILE A 84 10.38 -8.18 9.27
N VAL A 85 9.41 -8.88 9.85
CA VAL A 85 9.03 -10.24 9.41
C VAL A 85 8.61 -10.23 7.94
N ALA A 86 7.74 -9.30 7.53
CA ALA A 86 7.30 -9.18 6.16
C ALA A 86 8.45 -8.88 5.20
N SER A 87 9.42 -8.03 5.60
CA SER A 87 10.60 -7.71 4.78
C SER A 87 11.51 -8.93 4.60
N VAL A 88 11.76 -9.70 5.64
CA VAL A 88 12.56 -10.93 5.53
C VAL A 88 11.88 -11.94 4.61
N VAL A 89 10.57 -12.12 4.75
CA VAL A 89 9.77 -12.99 3.87
C VAL A 89 9.79 -12.46 2.43
N ASN A 90 9.68 -11.15 2.22
CA ASN A 90 9.77 -10.54 0.89
C ASN A 90 11.10 -10.87 0.21
N ILE A 91 12.24 -10.65 0.90
CA ILE A 91 13.56 -10.97 0.35
C ILE A 91 13.66 -12.46 -0.02
N GLY A 92 13.18 -13.36 0.84
CA GLY A 92 13.16 -14.79 0.56
C GLY A 92 12.31 -15.16 -0.65
N LEU A 93 11.12 -14.55 -0.79
CA LEU A 93 10.23 -14.77 -1.92
C LEU A 93 10.76 -14.15 -3.21
N ASP A 94 11.42 -12.98 -3.14
CA ASP A 94 12.08 -12.36 -4.30
C ASP A 94 13.13 -13.30 -4.88
N LEU A 95 14.02 -13.84 -4.05
CA LEU A 95 15.04 -14.80 -4.47
C LEU A 95 14.39 -16.07 -5.04
N LEU A 96 13.35 -16.59 -4.40
CA LEU A 96 12.65 -17.78 -4.85
C LEU A 96 11.97 -17.56 -6.22
N PHE A 97 11.21 -16.47 -6.37
CA PHE A 97 10.44 -16.23 -7.60
C PHE A 97 11.31 -15.80 -8.77
N VAL A 98 12.36 -15.02 -8.52
CA VAL A 98 13.25 -14.53 -9.57
C VAL A 98 14.26 -15.62 -9.97
N ILE A 99 14.90 -16.30 -9.00
CA ILE A 99 15.98 -17.26 -9.29
C ILE A 99 15.41 -18.65 -9.60
N ALA A 100 14.55 -19.20 -8.72
CA ALA A 100 14.06 -20.57 -8.87
C ALA A 100 12.94 -20.68 -9.92
N PHE A 101 11.98 -19.76 -9.92
CA PHE A 101 10.86 -19.79 -10.86
C PHE A 101 11.06 -18.93 -12.11
N GLN A 102 12.14 -18.14 -12.18
CA GLN A 102 12.47 -17.27 -13.32
C GLN A 102 11.32 -16.34 -13.77
N MET A 103 10.50 -15.91 -12.80
CA MET A 103 9.32 -15.09 -13.09
C MET A 103 9.66 -13.62 -13.43
N GLY A 104 10.93 -13.20 -13.32
CA GLY A 104 11.35 -11.85 -13.62
C GLY A 104 10.60 -10.79 -12.78
N VAL A 105 10.17 -9.72 -13.44
CA VAL A 105 9.47 -8.58 -12.81
C VAL A 105 8.16 -8.98 -12.12
N ALA A 106 7.42 -9.92 -12.72
CA ALA A 106 6.19 -10.43 -12.12
C ALA A 106 6.45 -11.13 -10.78
N GLY A 107 7.57 -11.85 -10.65
CA GLY A 107 7.98 -12.52 -9.41
C GLY A 107 8.17 -11.53 -8.27
N VAL A 108 8.88 -10.43 -8.50
CA VAL A 108 9.08 -9.34 -7.51
C VAL A 108 7.74 -8.72 -7.09
N ALA A 109 6.85 -8.49 -8.04
CA ALA A 109 5.52 -7.93 -7.73
C ALA A 109 4.70 -8.86 -6.84
N TRP A 110 4.69 -10.17 -7.11
CA TRP A 110 4.01 -11.17 -6.30
C TRP A 110 4.63 -11.33 -4.91
N ALA A 111 5.96 -11.34 -4.81
CA ALA A 111 6.65 -11.38 -3.52
C ALA A 111 6.28 -10.20 -2.64
N THR A 112 6.26 -8.99 -3.20
CA THR A 112 5.83 -7.79 -2.52
C THR A 112 4.37 -7.88 -2.06
N LEU A 113 3.46 -8.33 -2.92
CA LEU A 113 2.04 -8.51 -2.58
C LEU A 113 1.85 -9.49 -1.41
N ILE A 114 2.55 -10.62 -1.44
CA ILE A 114 2.48 -11.63 -0.38
C ILE A 114 3.04 -11.08 0.94
N ALA A 115 4.18 -10.40 0.91
CA ALA A 115 4.77 -9.78 2.09
C ALA A 115 3.87 -8.70 2.71
N GLN A 116 3.26 -7.84 1.90
CA GLN A 116 2.29 -6.84 2.35
C GLN A 116 1.03 -7.51 2.95
N SER A 117 0.55 -8.58 2.34
CA SER A 117 -0.58 -9.35 2.85
C SER A 117 -0.25 -10.00 4.20
N LEU A 118 0.97 -10.50 4.37
CA LEU A 118 1.44 -11.07 5.62
C LEU A 118 1.49 -10.02 6.74
N SER A 119 2.04 -8.82 6.47
CA SER A 119 2.10 -7.75 7.46
C SER A 119 0.70 -7.29 7.89
N ALA A 120 -0.23 -7.15 6.92
CA ALA A 120 -1.63 -6.82 7.20
C ALA A 120 -2.31 -7.91 8.04
N PHE A 121 -2.09 -9.17 7.69
CA PHE A 121 -2.63 -10.31 8.44
C PHE A 121 -2.14 -10.33 9.89
N LEU A 122 -0.83 -10.13 10.12
CA LEU A 122 -0.25 -10.12 11.46
C LEU A 122 -0.81 -8.99 12.32
N VAL A 123 -0.94 -7.78 11.77
CA VAL A 123 -1.54 -6.66 12.48
C VAL A 123 -3.00 -6.92 12.82
N LEU A 124 -3.79 -7.40 11.87
CA LEU A 124 -5.20 -7.70 12.09
C LEU A 124 -5.37 -8.84 13.10
N LEU A 125 -4.57 -9.91 12.99
CA LEU A 125 -4.58 -11.02 13.94
C LEU A 125 -4.31 -10.53 15.37
N ASN A 126 -3.36 -9.61 15.54
CA ASN A 126 -3.09 -9.00 16.83
C ASN A 126 -4.30 -8.22 17.35
N LEU A 127 -4.93 -7.39 16.52
CA LEU A 127 -6.10 -6.60 16.91
C LEU A 127 -7.32 -7.46 17.24
N PHE A 128 -7.51 -8.60 16.54
CA PHE A 128 -8.60 -9.53 16.85
C PHE A 128 -8.37 -10.34 18.12
N ARG A 129 -7.12 -10.73 18.39
CA ARG A 129 -6.76 -11.57 19.55
C ARG A 129 -6.39 -10.77 20.79
N SER A 130 -6.23 -9.45 20.69
CA SER A 130 -5.95 -8.59 21.83
C SER A 130 -7.06 -8.70 22.89
N GLY A 131 -6.67 -8.86 24.15
CA GLY A 131 -7.57 -8.74 25.31
C GLY A 131 -7.81 -7.29 25.75
N GLU A 132 -7.19 -6.33 25.07
CA GLU A 132 -7.16 -4.92 25.41
C GLU A 132 -8.40 -4.15 24.91
N PRO A 133 -8.68 -2.96 25.42
CA PRO A 133 -9.84 -2.15 25.04
C PRO A 133 -9.90 -1.76 23.55
N TYR A 134 -8.78 -1.88 22.82
CA TYR A 134 -8.67 -1.61 21.38
C TYR A 134 -8.91 -2.85 20.50
N ARG A 135 -9.39 -3.96 21.08
CA ARG A 135 -9.75 -5.16 20.33
C ARG A 135 -10.73 -4.83 19.21
N LEU A 136 -10.45 -5.36 18.02
CA LEU A 136 -11.33 -5.22 16.87
C LEU A 136 -12.56 -6.12 17.03
N GLU A 137 -13.73 -5.52 17.22
CA GLU A 137 -15.00 -6.22 17.25
C GLU A 137 -15.84 -5.85 16.01
N LEU A 138 -15.83 -6.72 15.00
CA LEU A 138 -16.53 -6.46 13.72
C LEU A 138 -18.03 -6.16 13.92
N LYS A 139 -18.67 -6.79 14.90
CA LYS A 139 -20.10 -6.60 15.19
C LYS A 139 -20.43 -5.20 15.75
N LYS A 140 -19.46 -4.52 16.35
CA LYS A 140 -19.62 -3.20 16.94
C LYS A 140 -19.13 -2.07 16.04
N MET A 141 -18.62 -2.40 14.85
CA MET A 141 -18.15 -1.39 13.90
C MET A 141 -19.34 -0.58 13.38
N ARG A 142 -19.33 0.72 13.67
CA ARG A 142 -20.33 1.68 13.18
C ARG A 142 -19.63 2.89 12.61
N ILE A 143 -20.13 3.38 11.47
CA ILE A 143 -19.66 4.63 10.90
C ILE A 143 -20.29 5.78 11.70
N SER A 144 -19.46 6.50 12.44
CA SER A 144 -19.86 7.74 13.10
C SER A 144 -19.65 8.91 12.16
N ARG A 145 -20.72 9.65 11.83
CA ARG A 145 -20.64 10.81 10.92
C ARG A 145 -19.73 11.93 11.48
N GLY A 146 -19.74 12.13 12.80
CA GLY A 146 -18.86 13.11 13.45
C GLY A 146 -17.37 12.77 13.27
N LEU A 147 -16.99 11.54 13.59
CA LEU A 147 -15.62 11.06 13.43
C LEU A 147 -15.19 11.01 11.95
N LEU A 148 -16.10 10.64 11.05
CA LEU A 148 -15.84 10.70 9.61
C LEU A 148 -15.53 12.15 9.16
N GLY A 149 -16.29 13.13 9.66
CA GLY A 149 -16.04 14.54 9.38
C GLY A 149 -14.66 15.02 9.85
N GLU A 150 -14.22 14.60 11.04
CA GLU A 150 -12.87 14.91 11.54
C GLU A 150 -11.78 14.25 10.69
N ILE A 151 -11.95 12.98 10.33
CA ILE A 151 -11.00 12.25 9.47
C ILE A 151 -10.87 12.95 8.11
N VAL A 152 -11.98 13.34 7.49
CA VAL A 152 -11.97 14.04 6.20
C VAL A 152 -11.32 15.43 6.36
N ARG A 153 -11.66 16.17 7.41
CA ARG A 153 -11.11 17.50 7.65
C ARG A 153 -9.58 17.50 7.83
N LEU A 154 -9.03 16.47 8.49
CA LEU A 154 -7.59 16.34 8.72
C LEU A 154 -6.90 15.62 7.55
N GLY A 155 -7.53 14.61 7.00
CA GLY A 155 -6.95 13.78 5.96
C GLY A 155 -6.94 14.43 4.58
N LEU A 156 -7.98 15.23 4.25
CA LEU A 156 -8.07 15.86 2.93
C LEU A 156 -6.91 16.84 2.65
N PRO A 157 -6.57 17.80 3.55
CA PRO A 157 -5.43 18.67 3.33
C PRO A 157 -4.10 17.92 3.26
N ALA A 158 -3.88 16.93 4.14
CA ALA A 158 -2.68 16.10 4.12
C ALA A 158 -2.59 15.25 2.83
N GLY A 159 -3.72 14.73 2.38
CA GLY A 159 -3.82 14.00 1.10
C GLY A 159 -3.50 14.88 -0.10
N LEU A 160 -4.03 16.10 -0.15
CA LEU A 160 -3.75 17.07 -1.21
C LEU A 160 -2.27 17.47 -1.22
N GLN A 161 -1.67 17.72 -0.06
CA GLN A 161 -0.23 18.00 0.04
C GLN A 161 0.61 16.86 -0.52
N ASN A 162 0.33 15.62 -0.12
CA ASN A 162 1.04 14.45 -0.64
C ASN A 162 0.79 14.23 -2.13
N ALA A 163 -0.41 14.52 -2.63
CA ALA A 163 -0.74 14.43 -4.05
C ALA A 163 0.09 15.43 -4.89
N ILE A 164 0.27 16.68 -4.42
CA ILE A 164 1.11 17.67 -5.09
C ILE A 164 2.57 17.21 -5.15
N ILE A 165 3.11 16.69 -4.05
CA ILE A 165 4.48 16.15 -4.00
C ILE A 165 4.62 14.97 -4.97
N SER A 166 3.65 14.05 -4.96
CA SER A 166 3.64 12.88 -5.86
C SER A 166 3.55 13.30 -7.32
N LEU A 167 2.74 14.32 -7.65
CA LEU A 167 2.63 14.84 -9.01
C LEU A 167 3.97 15.44 -9.47
N SER A 168 4.67 16.17 -8.60
CA SER A 168 6.01 16.68 -8.91
C SER A 168 6.99 15.55 -9.22
N ASN A 169 6.96 14.46 -8.44
CA ASN A 169 7.78 13.28 -8.69
C ASN A 169 7.44 12.61 -10.03
N VAL A 170 6.15 12.54 -10.40
CA VAL A 170 5.72 12.00 -11.71
C VAL A 170 6.26 12.85 -12.85
N VAL A 171 6.24 14.18 -12.74
CA VAL A 171 6.80 15.08 -13.76
C VAL A 171 8.31 14.89 -13.89
N VAL A 172 9.02 14.77 -12.77
CA VAL A 172 10.46 14.48 -12.77
C VAL A 172 10.74 13.14 -13.43
N GLN A 173 10.00 12.09 -13.04
CA GLN A 173 10.15 10.74 -13.61
C GLN A 173 9.85 10.71 -15.11
N ALA A 174 8.82 11.42 -15.57
CA ALA A 174 8.51 11.52 -17.00
C ALA A 174 9.63 12.19 -17.80
N ASN A 175 10.34 13.16 -17.20
CA ASN A 175 11.51 13.74 -17.84
C ASN A 175 12.69 12.76 -17.86
N ILE A 176 12.94 12.03 -16.77
CA ILE A 176 13.99 11.00 -16.70
C ILE A 176 13.76 9.91 -17.75
N ASN A 177 12.51 9.48 -17.92
CA ASN A 177 12.13 8.44 -18.89
C ASN A 177 12.51 8.80 -20.34
N ARG A 178 12.54 10.11 -20.67
CA ARG A 178 12.92 10.58 -22.01
C ARG A 178 14.41 10.35 -22.32
N PHE A 179 15.24 10.14 -21.31
CA PHE A 179 16.68 9.85 -21.49
C PHE A 179 16.97 8.34 -21.66
N GLY A 180 15.93 7.50 -21.68
CA GLY A 180 16.03 6.06 -21.93
C GLY A 180 16.30 5.22 -20.69
N THR A 181 16.37 3.91 -20.90
CA THR A 181 16.44 2.89 -19.83
C THR A 181 17.69 2.99 -18.96
N THR A 182 18.82 3.39 -19.52
CA THR A 182 20.08 3.57 -18.78
C THR A 182 19.98 4.70 -17.75
N ALA A 183 19.35 5.82 -18.11
CA ALA A 183 19.14 6.93 -17.20
C ALA A 183 18.11 6.56 -16.10
N MET A 184 17.05 5.81 -16.46
CA MET A 184 16.08 5.31 -15.49
C MET A 184 16.74 4.43 -14.43
N ALA A 185 17.60 3.49 -14.85
CA ALA A 185 18.31 2.59 -13.94
C ALA A 185 19.27 3.35 -13.02
N GLY A 186 19.98 4.35 -13.54
CA GLY A 186 20.90 5.18 -12.75
C GLY A 186 20.23 6.09 -11.73
N CYS A 187 18.99 6.52 -11.98
CA CYS A 187 18.21 7.32 -11.01
C CYS A 187 17.50 6.48 -9.95
N ALA A 188 17.34 5.17 -10.17
CA ALA A 188 16.72 4.24 -9.24
C ALA A 188 17.72 3.61 -8.26
N ALA A 189 19.02 3.69 -8.53
CA ALA A 189 20.11 3.19 -7.69
C ALA A 189 20.49 4.19 -6.60
#